data_49cb8ba73224d98f1d138354e1e739b6
#
_entry.id   49cb8ba73224d98f1d138354e1e739b6
#
_cell.length_a   1.000
_cell.length_b   1.000
_cell.length_c   1.000
_cell.angle_alpha   90.00
_cell.angle_beta   90.00
_cell.angle_gamma   90.00
#
_symmetry.space_group_name_H-M   'P 1'
#
loop_
_entity.id
_entity.type
_entity.pdbx_description
1 polymer ?
#
loop_
_entity_poly.entity_id
_entity_poly.type
_entity_poly.pdbx_seq_one_letter_code
_entity_poly.pdbx_strand_id
1 'polypeptide(L)'
;MTDRASPFHETEGDYRTEKFIEEGSAASPLYRLQKSLPRLPVPSLEETFARYLLSAQPLATAAEYQQTVGAAREFLRFGGLGEKLQARLVRRSKDREDSSWLAEWWNKTAYLHDRGPTVFFVSYYYHFSDSPGVAEDRTQTGRAAAILHAVLEFRRHVIGGTLPAQRMGKKKTPLCSTAYKYMFNACRVPGETEDRVRLYPPAGNHHVLVLRRNRFFVVHVTDAEGVPFSRRDIQSQLQAVIDLAGPRETETRPVGVLTAWGRPEWARARDQLLADGNTELLERAEAAALAVCLDDSAPLTKSEVARALWHGDGRNRHFDKSVQIVVFSNGKAGLLGEHSMMDGTPTIRLTDFVMKKTMGPSHDADGFPMAEASSPVLSVTSPRPLDFALSPRSLRAIVTAEAAFDQLVNEHEMEVFEFHGFGADEIKTFNISPDAFVQMALQLGVFKMTGEFWATHEPAQVHKFLHGRTACVRALSIAAKDWVLAMEMESDRRPTARRLELLRKAVECHVEYSRSAAEAKDADRHLLGLSKVLKSGEGESSPVFSDPIYSRSKHWRMSTSHLTHDMLESWGFGEVVPDG
;
A
#
# COMPACT_ATOMS: atom_id res chain seq x y z
N MET A 1 -31.70 15.09 -28.72
CA MET A 1 -30.63 14.18 -28.33
C MET A 1 -30.65 14.18 -26.80
N THR A 2 -31.30 13.19 -26.23
CA THR A 2 -31.49 13.06 -24.77
C THR A 2 -30.22 12.43 -24.20
N ASP A 3 -29.55 13.20 -23.40
CA ASP A 3 -28.41 12.81 -22.58
C ASP A 3 -28.83 11.62 -21.70
N ARG A 4 -28.46 10.40 -22.11
CA ARG A 4 -28.60 9.23 -21.26
C ARG A 4 -27.43 9.29 -20.28
N ALA A 5 -27.68 9.89 -19.12
CA ALA A 5 -26.79 9.78 -17.97
C ALA A 5 -26.39 8.30 -17.80
N SER A 6 -25.08 8.04 -17.79
CA SER A 6 -24.52 6.73 -17.42
C SER A 6 -25.18 6.26 -16.11
N PRO A 7 -25.63 5.00 -16.00
CA PRO A 7 -26.23 4.48 -14.76
C PRO A 7 -25.25 4.43 -13.59
N PHE A 8 -23.98 4.75 -13.82
CA PHE A 8 -22.92 4.77 -12.83
C PHE A 8 -22.64 6.22 -12.44
N HIS A 9 -23.29 6.70 -11.36
CA HIS A 9 -22.95 7.99 -10.78
C HIS A 9 -21.48 7.99 -10.35
N GLU A 10 -20.69 8.88 -10.95
CA GLU A 10 -19.37 9.23 -10.46
C GLU A 10 -19.50 9.80 -9.05
N THR A 11 -19.18 9.00 -8.06
CA THR A 11 -18.77 9.57 -6.79
C THR A 11 -17.29 9.90 -6.96
N GLU A 12 -16.97 11.17 -7.19
CA GLU A 12 -15.60 11.63 -7.00
C GLU A 12 -15.07 11.02 -5.71
N GLY A 13 -13.80 10.57 -5.72
CA GLY A 13 -13.16 9.90 -4.59
C GLY A 13 -13.02 10.79 -3.36
N ASP A 14 -14.14 11.36 -2.93
CA ASP A 14 -14.26 12.06 -1.66
C ASP A 14 -14.50 11.01 -0.59
N TYR A 15 -13.43 10.68 0.14
CA TYR A 15 -13.49 9.83 1.32
C TYR A 15 -14.57 10.30 2.34
N ARG A 16 -15.21 11.45 2.12
CA ARG A 16 -16.33 11.99 2.87
C ARG A 16 -17.70 11.54 2.34
N THR A 17 -17.80 11.09 1.09
CA THR A 17 -19.08 10.69 0.48
C THR A 17 -19.23 9.18 0.47
N GLU A 18 -19.80 8.65 1.52
CA GLU A 18 -20.00 7.21 1.74
C GLU A 18 -21.41 6.78 1.40
N LYS A 19 -21.72 6.69 0.12
CA LYS A 19 -23.04 6.27 -0.32
C LYS A 19 -23.29 4.76 -0.24
N PHE A 20 -22.23 3.94 -0.12
CA PHE A 20 -22.36 2.49 -0.19
C PHE A 20 -22.41 1.79 1.16
N ILE A 21 -21.79 2.38 2.18
CA ILE A 21 -21.79 1.84 3.54
C ILE A 21 -21.88 3.03 4.49
N GLU A 22 -22.96 3.12 5.28
CA GLU A 22 -23.07 4.13 6.33
C GLU A 22 -22.03 3.83 7.42
N GLU A 23 -20.97 4.62 7.48
CA GLU A 23 -19.99 4.56 8.56
C GLU A 23 -20.70 4.78 9.91
N GLY A 24 -20.43 3.86 10.82
CA GLY A 24 -20.94 3.97 12.18
C GLY A 24 -22.40 3.62 12.35
N SER A 25 -23.05 2.98 11.37
CA SER A 25 -24.33 2.32 11.62
C SER A 25 -24.15 1.29 12.74
N ALA A 26 -24.95 1.39 13.80
CA ALA A 26 -24.98 0.38 14.87
C ALA A 26 -25.34 -1.02 14.33
N ALA A 27 -25.95 -1.10 13.15
CA ALA A 27 -26.25 -2.32 12.45
C ALA A 27 -25.03 -2.97 11.76
N SER A 28 -23.92 -2.21 11.54
CA SER A 28 -22.72 -2.73 10.90
C SER A 28 -21.61 -3.01 11.91
N PRO A 29 -21.31 -4.27 12.23
CA PRO A 29 -20.18 -4.62 13.10
C PRO A 29 -18.83 -4.02 12.67
N LEU A 30 -18.58 -3.88 11.36
CA LEU A 30 -17.35 -3.33 10.82
C LEU A 30 -17.14 -1.85 11.20
N TYR A 31 -18.20 -1.04 11.12
CA TYR A 31 -18.11 0.41 11.34
C TYR A 31 -18.62 0.87 12.70
N ARG A 32 -19.14 -0.03 13.53
CA ARG A 32 -19.77 0.32 14.83
C ARG A 32 -18.90 1.15 15.77
N LEU A 33 -17.57 1.06 15.62
CA LEU A 33 -16.60 1.78 16.45
C LEU A 33 -16.05 3.04 15.78
N GLN A 34 -16.39 3.28 14.52
CA GLN A 34 -15.82 4.35 13.70
C GLN A 34 -16.01 5.73 14.35
N LYS A 35 -17.24 6.06 14.77
CA LYS A 35 -17.56 7.34 15.43
C LYS A 35 -16.93 7.53 16.81
N SER A 36 -16.46 6.44 17.45
CA SER A 36 -15.79 6.49 18.76
C SER A 36 -14.29 6.63 18.67
N LEU A 37 -13.72 6.58 17.47
CA LEU A 37 -12.28 6.72 17.28
C LEU A 37 -11.84 8.16 17.61
N PRO A 38 -10.69 8.32 18.29
CA PRO A 38 -10.13 9.64 18.49
C PRO A 38 -9.73 10.26 17.15
N ARG A 39 -9.84 11.57 17.05
CA ARG A 39 -9.33 12.30 15.87
C ARG A 39 -7.81 12.35 15.88
N LEU A 40 -7.22 12.44 14.68
CA LEU A 40 -5.78 12.61 14.54
C LEU A 40 -5.35 13.91 15.23
N PRO A 41 -4.43 13.88 16.22
CA PRO A 41 -4.01 15.08 16.92
C PRO A 41 -3.20 15.99 16.00
N VAL A 42 -3.22 17.29 16.29
CA VAL A 42 -2.23 18.25 15.77
C VAL A 42 -1.15 18.39 16.83
N PRO A 43 0.10 17.94 16.58
CA PRO A 43 1.18 18.06 17.56
C PRO A 43 1.48 19.52 17.90
N SER A 44 2.16 19.78 19.02
CA SER A 44 2.69 21.11 19.29
C SER A 44 3.92 21.41 18.42
N LEU A 45 4.20 22.70 18.20
CA LEU A 45 5.39 23.11 17.47
C LEU A 45 6.66 22.65 18.18
N GLU A 46 6.70 22.80 19.50
CA GLU A 46 7.86 22.46 20.34
C GLU A 46 8.18 20.96 20.24
N GLU A 47 7.18 20.09 20.38
CA GLU A 47 7.36 18.63 20.24
C GLU A 47 7.85 18.25 18.84
N THR A 48 7.31 18.88 17.81
CA THR A 48 7.68 18.62 16.41
C THR A 48 9.11 19.04 16.13
N PHE A 49 9.49 20.25 16.54
CA PHE A 49 10.83 20.75 16.29
C PHE A 49 11.89 20.05 17.14
N ALA A 50 11.56 19.62 18.36
CA ALA A 50 12.46 18.78 19.15
C ALA A 50 12.80 17.48 18.39
N ARG A 51 11.80 16.77 17.83
CA ARG A 51 12.02 15.55 17.03
C ARG A 51 12.70 15.81 15.70
N TYR A 52 12.30 16.88 15.01
CA TYR A 52 12.93 17.27 13.75
C TYR A 52 14.43 17.53 13.93
N LEU A 53 14.83 18.34 14.90
CA LEU A 53 16.23 18.67 15.16
C LEU A 53 17.05 17.43 15.53
N LEU A 54 16.52 16.52 16.36
CA LEU A 54 17.19 15.26 16.69
C LEU A 54 17.46 14.40 15.45
N SER A 55 16.52 14.36 14.50
CA SER A 55 16.64 13.58 13.28
C SER A 55 17.42 14.28 12.16
N ALA A 56 17.49 15.60 12.17
CA ALA A 56 18.28 16.39 11.23
C ALA A 56 19.78 16.39 11.57
N GLN A 57 20.12 16.34 12.86
CA GLN A 57 21.49 16.42 13.37
C GLN A 57 22.46 15.39 12.74
N PRO A 58 22.13 14.10 12.61
CA PRO A 58 23.04 13.12 12.02
C PRO A 58 23.35 13.36 10.55
N LEU A 59 22.51 14.12 9.83
CA LEU A 59 22.62 14.42 8.41
C LEU A 59 23.38 15.72 8.12
N ALA A 60 23.75 16.47 9.15
CA ALA A 60 24.32 17.82 9.05
C ALA A 60 25.75 17.85 9.58
N THR A 61 26.57 18.76 9.04
CA THR A 61 27.79 19.22 9.71
C THR A 61 27.43 20.07 10.94
N ALA A 62 28.38 20.31 11.84
CA ALA A 62 28.15 21.13 13.02
C ALA A 62 27.68 22.55 12.67
N ALA A 63 28.23 23.16 11.62
CA ALA A 63 27.86 24.49 11.17
C ALA A 63 26.44 24.53 10.59
N GLU A 64 26.10 23.60 9.68
CA GLU A 64 24.77 23.46 9.10
C GLU A 64 23.72 23.22 10.19
N TYR A 65 24.02 22.34 11.16
CA TYR A 65 23.09 22.07 12.25
C TYR A 65 22.80 23.30 13.09
N GLN A 66 23.82 24.16 13.39
CA GLN A 66 23.61 25.42 14.10
C GLN A 66 22.73 26.40 13.30
N GLN A 67 22.85 26.43 11.97
CA GLN A 67 21.95 27.20 11.09
C GLN A 67 20.52 26.69 11.19
N THR A 68 20.31 25.37 11.08
CA THR A 68 19.01 24.73 11.22
C THR A 68 18.38 25.02 12.60
N VAL A 69 19.17 24.96 13.68
CA VAL A 69 18.71 25.34 15.04
C VAL A 69 18.29 26.81 15.09
N GLY A 70 19.05 27.68 14.44
CA GLY A 70 18.71 29.11 14.31
C GLY A 70 17.39 29.32 13.56
N ALA A 71 17.22 28.63 12.41
CA ALA A 71 16.00 28.67 11.63
C ALA A 71 14.78 28.16 12.42
N ALA A 72 14.95 27.06 13.16
CA ALA A 72 13.91 26.53 14.05
C ALA A 72 13.51 27.53 15.17
N ARG A 73 14.47 28.16 15.80
CA ARG A 73 14.21 29.18 16.83
C ARG A 73 13.45 30.39 16.30
N GLU A 74 13.83 30.88 15.12
CA GLU A 74 13.11 32.00 14.48
C GLU A 74 11.68 31.60 14.11
N PHE A 75 11.48 30.37 13.59
CA PHE A 75 10.17 29.87 13.27
C PHE A 75 9.28 29.72 14.50
N LEU A 76 9.84 29.28 15.62
CA LEU A 76 9.16 29.10 16.91
C LEU A 76 8.95 30.38 17.70
N ARG A 77 9.49 31.51 17.24
CA ARG A 77 9.40 32.81 17.94
C ARG A 77 7.93 33.17 18.15
N PHE A 78 7.64 33.69 19.34
CA PHE A 78 6.31 34.22 19.70
C PHE A 78 5.83 35.28 18.67
N GLY A 79 4.60 35.17 18.21
CA GLY A 79 4.04 35.99 17.11
C GLY A 79 4.63 35.69 15.73
N GLY A 80 5.53 34.69 15.62
CA GLY A 80 6.20 34.30 14.39
C GLY A 80 5.33 33.53 13.40
N LEU A 81 5.95 33.08 12.31
CA LEU A 81 5.27 32.34 11.25
C LEU A 81 4.75 31.00 11.77
N GLY A 82 5.53 30.28 12.56
CA GLY A 82 5.14 28.97 13.10
C GLY A 82 3.83 29.01 13.88
N GLU A 83 3.68 29.99 14.78
CA GLU A 83 2.44 30.15 15.57
C GLU A 83 1.23 30.44 14.67
N LYS A 84 1.40 31.27 13.63
CA LYS A 84 0.33 31.58 12.67
C LYS A 84 -0.10 30.32 11.88
N LEU A 85 0.86 29.53 11.43
CA LEU A 85 0.59 28.29 10.70
C LEU A 85 -0.06 27.24 11.61
N GLN A 86 0.41 27.12 12.85
CA GLN A 86 -0.17 26.25 13.87
C GLN A 86 -1.65 26.59 14.11
N ALA A 87 -1.96 27.88 14.29
CA ALA A 87 -3.33 28.34 14.49
C ALA A 87 -4.24 27.99 13.29
N ARG A 88 -3.72 28.13 12.05
CA ARG A 88 -4.46 27.73 10.82
C ARG A 88 -4.70 26.22 10.78
N LEU A 89 -3.69 25.42 11.10
CA LEU A 89 -3.81 23.96 11.10
C LEU A 89 -4.76 23.45 12.19
N VAL A 90 -4.70 24.01 13.39
CA VAL A 90 -5.62 23.73 14.48
C VAL A 90 -7.06 24.09 14.09
N ARG A 91 -7.27 25.23 13.41
CA ARG A 91 -8.59 25.60 12.86
C ARG A 91 -9.09 24.56 11.89
N ARG A 92 -8.26 24.17 10.88
CA ARG A 92 -8.62 23.12 9.93
C ARG A 92 -9.01 21.81 10.64
N SER A 93 -8.28 21.42 11.69
CA SER A 93 -8.60 20.21 12.46
C SER A 93 -9.97 20.31 13.14
N LYS A 94 -10.38 21.51 13.57
CA LYS A 94 -11.71 21.74 14.16
C LYS A 94 -12.82 21.75 13.09
N ASP A 95 -12.55 22.37 11.94
CA ASP A 95 -13.52 22.50 10.85
C ASP A 95 -13.81 21.13 10.17
N ARG A 96 -13.01 20.10 10.45
CA ARG A 96 -13.19 18.73 9.94
C ARG A 96 -13.51 17.75 11.06
N GLU A 97 -14.64 17.96 11.72
CA GLU A 97 -15.06 17.13 12.87
C GLU A 97 -15.34 15.67 12.49
N ASP A 98 -15.75 15.42 11.27
CA ASP A 98 -16.08 14.12 10.69
C ASP A 98 -14.87 13.38 10.09
N SER A 99 -13.67 13.97 10.10
CA SER A 99 -12.52 13.42 9.42
C SER A 99 -11.18 13.78 10.10
N SER A 100 -10.08 13.50 9.40
CA SER A 100 -8.71 13.87 9.76
C SER A 100 -8.28 15.16 9.05
N TRP A 101 -7.57 16.06 9.76
CA TRP A 101 -6.99 17.26 9.14
C TRP A 101 -5.98 16.94 8.05
N LEU A 102 -5.38 15.73 8.07
CA LEU A 102 -4.30 15.28 7.19
C LEU A 102 -4.79 14.43 6.02
N ALA A 103 -5.81 13.58 6.22
CA ALA A 103 -6.13 12.46 5.32
C ALA A 103 -6.23 12.86 3.84
N GLU A 104 -6.98 13.93 3.52
CA GLU A 104 -7.09 14.41 2.14
C GLU A 104 -5.73 14.84 1.55
N TRP A 105 -4.98 15.64 2.31
CA TRP A 105 -3.67 16.10 1.85
C TRP A 105 -2.69 14.94 1.68
N TRP A 106 -2.75 13.95 2.59
CA TRP A 106 -1.88 12.79 2.50
C TRP A 106 -2.22 11.94 1.29
N ASN A 107 -3.49 11.58 1.08
CA ASN A 107 -3.92 10.80 -0.06
C ASN A 107 -3.52 11.46 -1.40
N LYS A 108 -3.70 12.78 -1.50
CA LYS A 108 -3.30 13.54 -2.69
C LYS A 108 -1.78 13.59 -2.83
N THR A 109 -1.07 14.05 -1.80
CA THR A 109 0.37 14.35 -1.90
C THR A 109 1.22 13.10 -2.01
N ALA A 110 0.85 12.03 -1.28
CA ALA A 110 1.64 10.80 -1.26
C ALA A 110 1.33 9.84 -2.41
N TYR A 111 0.13 9.95 -3.01
CA TYR A 111 -0.31 8.93 -3.97
C TYR A 111 -0.95 9.51 -5.24
N LEU A 112 -2.02 10.31 -5.13
CA LEU A 112 -2.83 10.69 -6.29
C LEU A 112 -2.19 11.76 -7.18
N HIS A 113 -1.33 12.62 -6.62
CA HIS A 113 -0.54 13.60 -7.37
C HIS A 113 0.77 13.04 -7.92
N ASP A 114 1.16 11.83 -7.53
CA ASP A 114 2.30 11.16 -8.13
C ASP A 114 2.03 10.90 -9.61
N ARG A 115 2.98 11.26 -10.46
CA ARG A 115 2.86 11.13 -11.92
C ARG A 115 3.67 9.97 -12.49
N GLY A 116 4.46 9.30 -11.66
CA GLY A 116 5.16 8.07 -12.02
C GLY A 116 4.21 6.88 -12.18
N PRO A 117 4.71 5.74 -12.65
CA PRO A 117 3.94 4.51 -12.73
C PRO A 117 3.55 4.02 -11.32
N THR A 118 2.40 3.34 -11.21
CA THR A 118 1.99 2.72 -9.94
C THR A 118 2.84 1.52 -9.58
N VAL A 119 3.40 0.86 -10.56
CA VAL A 119 4.30 -0.30 -10.40
C VAL A 119 5.53 0.14 -9.62
N PHE A 120 5.91 -0.63 -8.61
CA PHE A 120 6.90 -0.36 -7.57
C PHE A 120 6.51 0.78 -6.60
N PHE A 121 6.12 1.95 -7.09
CA PHE A 121 6.06 3.18 -6.31
C PHE A 121 4.76 3.33 -5.50
N VAL A 122 3.65 2.80 -6.02
CA VAL A 122 2.33 2.89 -5.37
C VAL A 122 1.64 1.51 -5.34
N SER A 123 2.41 0.47 -5.08
CA SER A 123 1.91 -0.90 -5.00
C SER A 123 2.68 -1.71 -3.96
N TYR A 124 2.09 -2.80 -3.51
CA TYR A 124 2.72 -3.77 -2.60
C TYR A 124 2.15 -5.16 -2.86
N TYR A 125 2.87 -6.20 -2.44
CA TYR A 125 2.44 -7.58 -2.64
C TYR A 125 2.55 -8.40 -1.36
N TYR A 126 1.81 -9.52 -1.33
CA TYR A 126 1.95 -10.58 -0.35
C TYR A 126 2.09 -11.92 -1.08
N HIS A 127 3.08 -12.71 -0.71
CA HIS A 127 3.21 -14.09 -1.16
C HIS A 127 2.40 -14.99 -0.21
N PHE A 128 1.46 -15.76 -0.75
CA PHE A 128 0.70 -16.73 0.03
C PHE A 128 1.54 -17.98 0.27
N SER A 129 1.48 -18.53 1.49
CA SER A 129 2.10 -19.80 1.78
C SER A 129 1.60 -20.90 0.85
N ASP A 130 2.48 -21.82 0.46
CA ASP A 130 2.11 -22.94 -0.39
C ASP A 130 1.06 -23.81 0.30
N SER A 131 0.06 -24.29 -0.44
CA SER A 131 -0.99 -25.13 0.12
C SER A 131 -0.44 -26.52 0.47
N PRO A 132 -0.56 -26.98 1.73
CA PRO A 132 -0.27 -28.37 2.07
C PRO A 132 -1.38 -29.33 1.64
N GLY A 133 -2.49 -28.80 1.11
CA GLY A 133 -3.74 -29.50 0.87
C GLY A 133 -3.72 -30.50 -0.27
N VAL A 134 -4.94 -30.87 -0.72
CA VAL A 134 -5.19 -31.84 -1.77
C VAL A 134 -4.52 -31.49 -3.10
N ALA A 135 -4.27 -32.49 -3.93
CA ALA A 135 -3.56 -32.32 -5.21
C ALA A 135 -4.22 -31.27 -6.14
N GLU A 136 -5.52 -31.09 -6.05
CA GLU A 136 -6.29 -30.09 -6.81
C GLU A 136 -5.87 -28.66 -6.45
N ASP A 137 -5.60 -28.36 -5.18
CA ASP A 137 -5.12 -27.04 -4.72
C ASP A 137 -3.68 -26.74 -5.17
N ARG A 138 -2.98 -27.70 -5.76
CA ARG A 138 -1.65 -27.52 -6.36
C ARG A 138 -1.70 -27.17 -7.83
N THR A 139 -2.86 -27.26 -8.47
CA THR A 139 -3.07 -26.81 -9.84
C THR A 139 -3.35 -25.30 -9.84
N GLN A 140 -3.06 -24.63 -10.95
CA GLN A 140 -3.33 -23.20 -11.08
C GLN A 140 -4.81 -22.88 -10.84
N THR A 141 -5.72 -23.57 -11.52
CA THR A 141 -7.17 -23.29 -11.41
C THR A 141 -7.76 -23.71 -10.08
N GLY A 142 -7.31 -24.82 -9.49
CA GLY A 142 -7.74 -25.26 -8.17
C GLY A 142 -7.30 -24.29 -7.09
N ARG A 143 -6.03 -23.88 -7.11
CA ARG A 143 -5.50 -22.88 -6.17
C ARG A 143 -6.21 -21.53 -6.32
N ALA A 144 -6.39 -21.07 -7.56
CA ALA A 144 -7.10 -19.83 -7.84
C ALA A 144 -8.55 -19.88 -7.35
N ALA A 145 -9.25 -21.01 -7.55
CA ALA A 145 -10.63 -21.17 -7.09
C ALA A 145 -10.75 -21.17 -5.57
N ALA A 146 -9.83 -21.83 -4.86
CA ALA A 146 -9.82 -21.85 -3.39
C ALA A 146 -9.59 -20.45 -2.82
N ILE A 147 -8.59 -19.72 -3.32
CA ILE A 147 -8.28 -18.35 -2.91
C ILE A 147 -9.44 -17.42 -3.25
N LEU A 148 -9.93 -17.46 -4.49
CA LEU A 148 -11.00 -16.57 -4.96
C LEU A 148 -12.30 -16.78 -4.17
N HIS A 149 -12.67 -18.03 -3.88
CA HIS A 149 -13.82 -18.33 -3.02
C HIS A 149 -13.70 -17.64 -1.66
N ALA A 150 -12.55 -17.79 -0.99
CA ALA A 150 -12.30 -17.16 0.31
C ALA A 150 -12.31 -15.62 0.24
N VAL A 151 -11.72 -15.03 -0.82
CA VAL A 151 -11.74 -13.57 -1.04
C VAL A 151 -13.17 -13.06 -1.25
N LEU A 152 -14.01 -13.77 -1.98
CA LEU A 152 -15.41 -13.40 -2.21
C LEU A 152 -16.26 -13.52 -0.94
N GLU A 153 -16.00 -14.52 -0.08
CA GLU A 153 -16.64 -14.58 1.24
C GLU A 153 -16.24 -13.37 2.11
N PHE A 154 -14.94 -13.04 2.13
CA PHE A 154 -14.48 -11.84 2.84
C PHE A 154 -15.14 -10.57 2.30
N ARG A 155 -15.21 -10.42 0.96
CA ARG A 155 -15.91 -9.32 0.30
C ARG A 155 -17.37 -9.22 0.76
N ARG A 156 -18.08 -10.35 0.83
CA ARG A 156 -19.47 -10.38 1.28
C ARG A 156 -19.61 -9.83 2.70
N HIS A 157 -18.68 -10.18 3.58
CA HIS A 157 -18.67 -9.65 4.95
C HIS A 157 -18.32 -8.16 5.01
N VAL A 158 -17.44 -7.68 4.14
CA VAL A 158 -17.12 -6.24 4.03
C VAL A 158 -18.35 -5.46 3.55
N ILE A 159 -18.94 -5.87 2.43
CA ILE A 159 -20.10 -5.19 1.82
C ILE A 159 -21.32 -5.25 2.73
N GLY A 160 -21.61 -6.40 3.33
CA GLY A 160 -22.71 -6.59 4.26
C GLY A 160 -22.45 -5.98 5.63
N GLY A 161 -21.26 -5.40 5.86
CA GLY A 161 -20.87 -4.79 7.13
C GLY A 161 -20.81 -5.77 8.30
N THR A 162 -20.80 -7.10 8.04
CA THR A 162 -20.82 -8.15 9.05
C THR A 162 -19.42 -8.53 9.55
N LEU A 163 -18.37 -8.07 8.88
CA LEU A 163 -17.01 -8.24 9.35
C LEU A 163 -16.83 -7.51 10.69
N PRO A 164 -16.28 -8.15 11.75
CA PRO A 164 -16.03 -7.47 13.01
C PRO A 164 -15.07 -6.28 12.84
N ALA A 165 -15.29 -5.20 13.60
CA ALA A 165 -14.33 -4.08 13.64
C ALA A 165 -12.95 -4.57 14.06
N GLN A 166 -11.92 -4.20 13.31
CA GLN A 166 -10.54 -4.60 13.57
C GLN A 166 -10.03 -3.97 14.87
N ARG A 167 -9.25 -4.73 15.63
CA ARG A 167 -8.64 -4.30 16.89
C ARG A 167 -7.19 -4.74 16.95
N MET A 168 -6.36 -3.99 17.63
CA MET A 168 -4.93 -4.23 17.73
C MET A 168 -4.45 -4.37 19.18
N GLY A 169 -3.46 -5.25 19.35
CA GLY A 169 -2.70 -5.42 20.59
C GLY A 169 -3.52 -5.98 21.76
N LYS A 170 -2.86 -6.17 22.90
CA LYS A 170 -3.46 -6.74 24.13
C LYS A 170 -4.64 -5.91 24.65
N LYS A 171 -4.64 -4.59 24.43
CA LYS A 171 -5.72 -3.67 24.84
C LYS A 171 -6.93 -3.71 23.91
N LYS A 172 -6.89 -4.50 22.83
CA LYS A 172 -7.96 -4.57 21.81
C LYS A 172 -8.37 -3.17 21.30
N THR A 173 -7.39 -2.28 21.05
CA THR A 173 -7.61 -0.94 20.56
C THR A 173 -8.31 -0.99 19.19
N PRO A 174 -9.47 -0.33 18.99
CA PRO A 174 -10.16 -0.34 17.72
C PRO A 174 -9.37 0.43 16.65
N LEU A 175 -9.46 -0.04 15.41
CA LEU A 175 -8.85 0.59 14.24
C LEU A 175 -9.89 1.15 13.29
N CYS A 176 -9.52 2.20 12.57
CA CYS A 176 -10.33 2.81 11.53
C CYS A 176 -10.63 1.83 10.41
N SER A 177 -11.89 1.69 10.06
CA SER A 177 -12.34 0.74 9.04
C SER A 177 -12.56 1.38 7.66
N THR A 178 -12.28 2.66 7.48
CA THR A 178 -12.56 3.40 6.22
C THR A 178 -11.91 2.76 5.00
N ALA A 179 -10.69 2.22 5.13
CA ALA A 179 -9.97 1.60 4.01
C ALA A 179 -10.73 0.42 3.36
N TYR A 180 -11.58 -0.29 4.12
CA TYR A 180 -12.32 -1.45 3.59
C TYR A 180 -13.28 -1.10 2.45
N LYS A 181 -13.77 0.15 2.37
CA LYS A 181 -14.62 0.59 1.27
C LYS A 181 -13.90 0.67 -0.08
N TYR A 182 -12.57 0.79 -0.06
CA TYR A 182 -11.73 0.87 -1.25
C TYR A 182 -11.16 -0.49 -1.66
N MET A 183 -11.41 -1.54 -0.88
CA MET A 183 -10.81 -2.85 -1.12
C MET A 183 -11.40 -3.56 -2.33
N PHE A 184 -12.71 -3.45 -2.53
CA PHE A 184 -13.43 -4.13 -3.60
C PHE A 184 -14.24 -3.14 -4.44
N ASN A 185 -14.46 -3.49 -5.71
CA ASN A 185 -15.21 -2.64 -6.65
C ASN A 185 -14.65 -1.20 -6.73
N ALA A 186 -13.37 -1.06 -6.56
CA ALA A 186 -12.64 0.19 -6.64
C ALA A 186 -11.55 0.09 -7.71
N CYS A 187 -11.29 1.20 -8.36
CA CYS A 187 -10.25 1.32 -9.35
C CYS A 187 -9.68 2.73 -9.34
N ARG A 188 -8.35 2.85 -9.35
CA ARG A 188 -7.68 4.12 -9.60
C ARG A 188 -7.88 4.51 -11.06
N VAL A 189 -8.22 5.75 -11.33
CA VAL A 189 -8.43 6.28 -12.68
C VAL A 189 -7.41 7.38 -12.92
N PRO A 190 -6.61 7.27 -13.99
CA PRO A 190 -5.56 8.23 -14.26
C PRO A 190 -6.14 9.59 -14.69
N GLY A 191 -5.43 10.65 -14.33
CA GLY A 191 -5.66 12.00 -14.80
C GLY A 191 -4.34 12.64 -15.25
N GLU A 192 -4.37 13.74 -15.99
CA GLU A 192 -3.13 14.38 -16.45
C GLU A 192 -2.32 15.00 -15.29
N THR A 193 -2.98 15.55 -14.29
CA THR A 193 -2.34 16.25 -13.16
C THR A 193 -2.56 15.57 -11.83
N GLU A 194 -3.67 14.88 -11.65
CA GLU A 194 -4.07 14.17 -10.45
C GLU A 194 -4.94 12.99 -10.82
N ASP A 195 -4.69 11.83 -10.20
CA ASP A 195 -5.54 10.67 -10.32
C ASP A 195 -6.73 10.74 -9.35
N ARG A 196 -7.75 9.94 -9.62
CA ARG A 196 -8.88 9.74 -8.71
C ARG A 196 -9.12 8.27 -8.45
N VAL A 197 -9.77 7.92 -7.36
CA VAL A 197 -10.25 6.55 -7.11
C VAL A 197 -11.76 6.51 -7.33
N ARG A 198 -12.20 5.63 -8.22
CA ARG A 198 -13.60 5.41 -8.53
C ARG A 198 -14.12 4.20 -7.77
N LEU A 199 -15.23 4.39 -7.07
CA LEU A 199 -15.97 3.34 -6.39
C LEU A 199 -17.18 2.95 -7.23
N TYR A 200 -17.39 1.66 -7.41
CA TYR A 200 -18.51 1.13 -8.15
C TYR A 200 -19.50 0.44 -7.21
N PRO A 201 -20.82 0.61 -7.40
CA PRO A 201 -21.81 -0.07 -6.57
C PRO A 201 -21.56 -1.58 -6.59
N PRO A 202 -21.49 -2.26 -5.44
CA PRO A 202 -21.37 -3.73 -5.42
C PRO A 202 -22.58 -4.42 -6.08
N ALA A 203 -23.78 -3.86 -5.90
CA ALA A 203 -24.99 -4.34 -6.58
C ALA A 203 -24.83 -4.22 -8.10
N GLY A 204 -25.00 -5.32 -8.81
CA GLY A 204 -24.81 -5.43 -10.26
C GLY A 204 -23.35 -5.55 -10.72
N ASN A 205 -22.36 -5.44 -9.80
CA ASN A 205 -20.94 -5.58 -10.10
C ASN A 205 -20.28 -6.69 -9.25
N HIS A 206 -20.88 -7.88 -9.30
CA HIS A 206 -20.38 -9.07 -8.57
C HIS A 206 -19.35 -9.87 -9.36
N HIS A 207 -19.11 -9.53 -10.63
CA HIS A 207 -18.13 -10.20 -11.46
C HIS A 207 -16.69 -9.92 -11.03
N VAL A 208 -15.80 -10.81 -11.41
CA VAL A 208 -14.35 -10.59 -11.31
C VAL A 208 -13.75 -10.37 -12.70
N LEU A 209 -12.65 -9.61 -12.74
CA LEU A 209 -11.84 -9.46 -13.93
C LEU A 209 -10.77 -10.56 -13.93
N VAL A 210 -10.80 -11.48 -14.87
CA VAL A 210 -9.73 -12.48 -15.01
C VAL A 210 -8.82 -12.09 -16.16
N LEU A 211 -7.51 -12.09 -15.90
CA LEU A 211 -6.48 -11.82 -16.89
C LEU A 211 -5.75 -13.13 -17.20
N ARG A 212 -5.68 -13.46 -18.47
CA ARG A 212 -4.96 -14.63 -18.97
C ARG A 212 -4.35 -14.31 -20.32
N ARG A 213 -3.04 -14.50 -20.44
CA ARG A 213 -2.30 -14.22 -21.70
C ARG A 213 -2.64 -12.85 -22.29
N ASN A 214 -2.56 -11.82 -21.42
CA ASN A 214 -2.79 -10.42 -21.75
C ASN A 214 -4.23 -10.08 -22.19
N ARG A 215 -5.15 -11.04 -22.14
CA ARG A 215 -6.57 -10.85 -22.44
C ARG A 215 -7.38 -10.70 -21.16
N PHE A 216 -8.41 -9.90 -21.22
CA PHE A 216 -9.32 -9.60 -20.12
C PHE A 216 -10.63 -10.38 -20.30
N PHE A 217 -11.14 -10.95 -19.21
CA PHE A 217 -12.39 -11.68 -19.19
C PHE A 217 -13.25 -11.24 -18.01
N VAL A 218 -14.53 -10.99 -18.26
CA VAL A 218 -15.54 -10.87 -17.21
C VAL A 218 -16.01 -12.26 -16.84
N VAL A 219 -15.90 -12.61 -15.56
CA VAL A 219 -16.26 -13.93 -15.05
C VAL A 219 -17.23 -13.80 -13.89
N HIS A 220 -18.37 -14.45 -13.98
CA HIS A 220 -19.36 -14.50 -12.91
C HIS A 220 -19.08 -15.71 -12.01
N VAL A 221 -18.80 -15.44 -10.74
CA VAL A 221 -18.39 -16.45 -9.74
C VAL A 221 -19.21 -16.36 -8.46
N THR A 222 -20.30 -15.58 -8.50
CA THR A 222 -21.27 -15.41 -7.41
C THR A 222 -22.69 -15.37 -7.99
N ASP A 223 -23.68 -15.58 -7.13
CA ASP A 223 -25.07 -15.26 -7.45
C ASP A 223 -25.35 -13.75 -7.44
N ALA A 224 -26.62 -13.38 -7.63
CA ALA A 224 -27.06 -11.99 -7.65
C ALA A 224 -26.95 -11.28 -6.28
N GLU A 225 -26.93 -12.03 -5.20
CA GLU A 225 -26.76 -11.57 -3.82
C GLU A 225 -25.27 -11.51 -3.40
N GLY A 226 -24.35 -11.92 -4.32
CA GLY A 226 -22.92 -11.91 -4.09
C GLY A 226 -22.40 -13.10 -3.28
N VAL A 227 -23.20 -14.16 -3.12
CA VAL A 227 -22.76 -15.41 -2.50
C VAL A 227 -21.88 -16.17 -3.48
N PRO A 228 -20.66 -16.61 -3.11
CA PRO A 228 -19.76 -17.33 -4.00
C PRO A 228 -20.38 -18.64 -4.51
N PHE A 229 -20.09 -18.99 -5.75
CA PHE A 229 -20.30 -20.34 -6.25
C PHE A 229 -19.35 -21.33 -5.57
N SER A 230 -19.61 -22.63 -5.70
CA SER A 230 -18.72 -23.65 -5.14
C SER A 230 -17.30 -23.52 -5.73
N ARG A 231 -16.28 -23.97 -4.98
CA ARG A 231 -14.89 -23.99 -5.49
C ARG A 231 -14.79 -24.71 -6.83
N ARG A 232 -15.53 -25.82 -6.99
CA ARG A 232 -15.55 -26.61 -8.24
C ARG A 232 -16.11 -25.80 -9.40
N ASP A 233 -17.20 -25.05 -9.19
CA ASP A 233 -17.81 -24.23 -10.23
C ASP A 233 -16.90 -23.05 -10.59
N ILE A 234 -16.30 -22.40 -9.60
CA ILE A 234 -15.28 -21.34 -9.82
C ILE A 234 -14.10 -21.90 -10.61
N GLN A 235 -13.59 -23.09 -10.25
CA GLN A 235 -12.51 -23.76 -10.98
C GLN A 235 -12.88 -24.02 -12.44
N SER A 236 -14.10 -24.49 -12.69
CA SER A 236 -14.60 -24.72 -14.04
C SER A 236 -14.67 -23.45 -14.87
N GLN A 237 -15.09 -22.31 -14.26
CA GLN A 237 -15.09 -21.00 -14.92
C GLN A 237 -13.66 -20.55 -15.25
N LEU A 238 -12.72 -20.71 -14.33
CA LEU A 238 -11.32 -20.34 -14.56
C LEU A 238 -10.66 -21.21 -15.64
N GLN A 239 -11.02 -22.50 -15.69
CA GLN A 239 -10.59 -23.40 -16.78
C GLN A 239 -11.15 -22.94 -18.12
N ALA A 240 -12.42 -22.56 -18.19
CA ALA A 240 -13.01 -22.02 -19.41
C ALA A 240 -12.31 -20.72 -19.88
N VAL A 241 -11.82 -19.87 -18.96
CA VAL A 241 -10.98 -18.72 -19.33
C VAL A 241 -9.66 -19.16 -19.96
N ILE A 242 -9.00 -20.20 -19.41
CA ILE A 242 -7.75 -20.73 -19.97
C ILE A 242 -7.98 -21.22 -21.38
N ASP A 243 -9.08 -21.98 -21.59
CA ASP A 243 -9.43 -22.54 -22.89
C ASP A 243 -9.75 -21.43 -23.91
N LEU A 244 -10.51 -20.40 -23.51
CA LEU A 244 -10.87 -19.25 -24.35
C LEU A 244 -9.67 -18.33 -24.65
N ALA A 245 -8.67 -18.26 -23.77
CA ALA A 245 -7.47 -17.49 -24.03
C ALA A 245 -6.64 -18.05 -25.18
N GLY A 246 -6.81 -19.31 -25.49
CA GLY A 246 -6.14 -19.99 -26.60
C GLY A 246 -4.69 -20.39 -26.30
N PRO A 247 -3.93 -20.85 -27.30
CA PRO A 247 -2.54 -21.26 -27.15
C PRO A 247 -1.63 -20.05 -26.90
N ARG A 248 -0.40 -20.31 -26.39
CA ARG A 248 0.58 -19.27 -26.02
C ARG A 248 1.03 -18.42 -27.20
N GLU A 249 1.01 -18.99 -28.38
CA GLU A 249 1.42 -18.35 -29.63
C GLU A 249 0.36 -17.40 -30.21
N THR A 250 -0.81 -17.31 -29.58
CA THR A 250 -1.85 -16.37 -29.98
C THR A 250 -1.35 -14.95 -29.82
N GLU A 251 -1.31 -14.19 -30.91
CA GLU A 251 -0.95 -12.79 -30.86
C GLU A 251 -1.97 -12.02 -30.01
N THR A 252 -1.48 -11.31 -28.98
CA THR A 252 -2.32 -10.52 -28.07
C THR A 252 -1.92 -9.05 -28.10
N ARG A 253 -2.85 -8.17 -27.73
CA ARG A 253 -2.59 -6.75 -27.54
C ARG A 253 -2.74 -6.45 -26.05
N PRO A 254 -1.64 -6.31 -25.30
CA PRO A 254 -1.67 -6.23 -23.85
C PRO A 254 -2.16 -4.87 -23.36
N VAL A 255 -3.46 -4.60 -23.42
CA VAL A 255 -4.04 -3.35 -22.93
C VAL A 255 -3.69 -3.12 -21.44
N GLY A 256 -3.49 -4.18 -20.66
CA GLY A 256 -3.09 -4.11 -19.25
C GLY A 256 -1.80 -3.34 -19.01
N VAL A 257 -0.82 -3.40 -19.93
CA VAL A 257 0.46 -2.69 -19.80
C VAL A 257 0.30 -1.18 -19.74
N LEU A 258 -0.76 -0.63 -20.30
CA LEU A 258 -1.06 0.80 -20.23
C LEU A 258 -1.23 1.28 -18.79
N THR A 259 -1.73 0.42 -17.90
CA THR A 259 -1.90 0.73 -16.46
C THR A 259 -0.58 0.76 -15.70
N ALA A 260 0.52 0.25 -16.30
CA ALA A 260 1.88 0.30 -15.76
C ALA A 260 2.67 1.54 -16.23
N TRP A 261 2.10 2.35 -17.10
CA TRP A 261 2.76 3.51 -17.68
C TRP A 261 2.70 4.73 -16.75
N GLY A 262 3.50 5.78 -17.04
CA GLY A 262 3.40 7.06 -16.37
C GLY A 262 1.96 7.59 -16.37
N ARG A 263 1.54 8.22 -15.29
CA ARG A 263 0.11 8.55 -15.10
C ARG A 263 -0.45 9.49 -16.18
N PRO A 264 0.25 10.56 -16.63
CA PRO A 264 -0.23 11.40 -17.72
C PRO A 264 -0.31 10.65 -19.06
N GLU A 265 0.64 9.76 -19.33
CA GLU A 265 0.67 8.94 -20.54
C GLU A 265 -0.50 7.95 -20.54
N TRP A 266 -0.72 7.28 -19.40
CA TRP A 266 -1.86 6.39 -19.26
C TRP A 266 -3.19 7.14 -19.36
N ALA A 267 -3.31 8.34 -18.78
CA ALA A 267 -4.52 9.17 -18.91
C ALA A 267 -4.85 9.42 -20.39
N ARG A 268 -3.86 9.88 -21.18
CA ARG A 268 -4.03 10.11 -22.62
C ARG A 268 -4.35 8.85 -23.42
N ALA A 269 -3.73 7.72 -23.05
CA ALA A 269 -4.02 6.43 -23.69
C ALA A 269 -5.44 5.94 -23.34
N ARG A 270 -5.89 6.14 -22.10
CA ARG A 270 -7.25 5.81 -21.67
C ARG A 270 -8.30 6.64 -22.42
N ASP A 271 -8.08 7.94 -22.57
CA ASP A 271 -8.96 8.82 -23.37
C ASP A 271 -9.02 8.35 -24.83
N GLN A 272 -7.90 7.88 -25.39
CA GLN A 272 -7.89 7.31 -26.73
C GLN A 272 -8.69 5.99 -26.79
N LEU A 273 -8.57 5.10 -25.80
CA LEU A 273 -9.40 3.89 -25.74
C LEU A 273 -10.89 4.22 -25.65
N LEU A 274 -11.27 5.26 -24.90
CA LEU A 274 -12.66 5.75 -24.86
C LEU A 274 -13.11 6.24 -26.25
N ALA A 275 -12.27 7.02 -26.93
CA ALA A 275 -12.54 7.50 -28.30
C ALA A 275 -12.62 6.37 -29.34
N ASP A 276 -11.91 5.26 -29.12
CA ASP A 276 -11.98 4.04 -29.94
C ASP A 276 -13.28 3.21 -29.67
N GLY A 277 -14.15 3.67 -28.75
CA GLY A 277 -15.46 3.05 -28.46
C GLY A 277 -15.44 2.01 -27.35
N ASN A 278 -14.40 1.97 -26.51
CA ASN A 278 -14.23 0.94 -25.46
C ASN A 278 -14.85 1.33 -24.10
N THR A 279 -15.77 2.29 -24.04
CA THR A 279 -16.33 2.79 -22.76
C THR A 279 -16.90 1.66 -21.90
N GLU A 280 -17.76 0.81 -22.48
CA GLU A 280 -18.36 -0.32 -21.74
C GLU A 280 -17.30 -1.32 -21.26
N LEU A 281 -16.28 -1.61 -22.09
CA LEU A 281 -15.24 -2.59 -21.75
C LEU A 281 -14.37 -2.08 -20.60
N LEU A 282 -13.97 -0.82 -20.63
CA LEU A 282 -13.23 -0.19 -19.53
C LEU A 282 -14.06 -0.17 -18.25
N GLU A 283 -15.33 0.24 -18.31
CA GLU A 283 -16.20 0.25 -17.13
C GLU A 283 -16.38 -1.15 -16.55
N ARG A 284 -16.52 -2.18 -17.37
CA ARG A 284 -16.60 -3.57 -16.90
C ARG A 284 -15.31 -4.03 -16.21
N ALA A 285 -14.15 -3.68 -16.74
CA ALA A 285 -12.87 -4.01 -16.10
C ALA A 285 -12.70 -3.25 -14.77
N GLU A 286 -12.97 -1.94 -14.78
CA GLU A 286 -12.82 -1.08 -13.60
C GLU A 286 -13.83 -1.43 -12.48
N ALA A 287 -15.08 -1.76 -12.82
CA ALA A 287 -16.15 -2.08 -11.86
C ALA A 287 -16.05 -3.48 -11.24
N ALA A 288 -15.22 -4.36 -11.78
CA ALA A 288 -15.04 -5.72 -11.26
C ALA A 288 -14.71 -5.72 -9.75
N ALA A 289 -15.20 -6.71 -9.02
CA ALA A 289 -14.97 -6.86 -7.59
C ALA A 289 -13.47 -6.83 -7.24
N LEU A 290 -12.67 -7.55 -8.01
CA LEU A 290 -11.20 -7.61 -7.96
C LEU A 290 -10.69 -8.17 -9.29
N ALA A 291 -9.36 -8.20 -9.47
CA ALA A 291 -8.73 -8.89 -10.59
C ALA A 291 -8.13 -10.24 -10.14
N VAL A 292 -8.09 -11.20 -11.07
CA VAL A 292 -7.40 -12.49 -10.93
C VAL A 292 -6.49 -12.66 -12.14
N CYS A 293 -5.20 -12.78 -11.91
CA CYS A 293 -4.18 -12.93 -12.96
C CYS A 293 -3.70 -14.38 -12.97
N LEU A 294 -3.97 -15.10 -14.06
CA LEU A 294 -3.51 -16.46 -14.27
C LEU A 294 -2.26 -16.42 -15.16
N ASP A 295 -1.09 -16.51 -14.54
CA ASP A 295 0.19 -16.42 -15.24
C ASP A 295 0.70 -17.80 -15.73
N ASP A 296 1.34 -17.81 -16.90
CA ASP A 296 1.99 -19.01 -17.44
C ASP A 296 3.35 -19.32 -16.79
N SER A 297 3.91 -18.37 -16.06
CA SER A 297 5.18 -18.53 -15.35
C SER A 297 5.07 -19.50 -14.17
N ALA A 298 6.19 -20.10 -13.79
CA ALA A 298 6.31 -21.04 -12.67
C ALA A 298 7.51 -20.65 -11.77
N PRO A 299 7.46 -19.51 -11.06
CA PRO A 299 8.58 -19.08 -10.24
C PRO A 299 8.85 -20.06 -9.10
N LEU A 300 10.13 -20.34 -8.84
CA LEU A 300 10.57 -21.34 -7.87
C LEU A 300 11.11 -20.73 -6.58
N THR A 301 12.02 -19.77 -6.72
CA THR A 301 12.65 -19.08 -5.59
C THR A 301 11.74 -17.96 -5.05
N LYS A 302 11.98 -17.52 -3.80
CA LYS A 302 11.25 -16.38 -3.22
C LYS A 302 11.47 -15.09 -3.99
N SER A 303 12.70 -14.85 -4.49
CA SER A 303 13.00 -13.67 -5.32
C SER A 303 12.26 -13.71 -6.66
N GLU A 304 12.19 -14.86 -7.32
CA GLU A 304 11.40 -15.02 -8.55
C GLU A 304 9.89 -14.79 -8.28
N VAL A 305 9.37 -15.36 -7.18
CA VAL A 305 7.96 -15.15 -6.79
C VAL A 305 7.70 -13.68 -6.48
N ALA A 306 8.59 -13.01 -5.77
CA ALA A 306 8.49 -11.60 -5.43
C ALA A 306 8.43 -10.72 -6.68
N ARG A 307 9.37 -10.91 -7.62
CA ARG A 307 9.37 -10.21 -8.92
C ARG A 307 8.10 -10.48 -9.72
N ALA A 308 7.70 -11.74 -9.81
CA ALA A 308 6.50 -12.13 -10.55
C ALA A 308 5.21 -11.58 -9.93
N LEU A 309 5.12 -11.46 -8.61
CA LEU A 309 3.97 -10.86 -7.92
C LEU A 309 3.95 -9.34 -8.07
N TRP A 310 5.08 -8.66 -7.82
CA TRP A 310 5.08 -7.20 -7.76
C TRP A 310 4.91 -6.55 -9.12
N HIS A 311 5.62 -7.02 -10.13
CA HIS A 311 5.55 -6.43 -11.47
C HIS A 311 5.19 -7.45 -12.56
N GLY A 312 5.58 -8.74 -12.42
CA GLY A 312 5.38 -9.75 -13.47
C GLY A 312 6.02 -9.32 -14.79
N ASP A 313 5.33 -9.55 -15.88
CA ASP A 313 5.69 -9.05 -17.21
C ASP A 313 5.02 -7.72 -17.56
N GLY A 314 4.26 -7.13 -16.62
CA GLY A 314 3.50 -5.89 -16.80
C GLY A 314 2.28 -5.99 -17.70
N ARG A 315 2.17 -7.05 -18.48
CA ARG A 315 1.17 -7.21 -19.54
C ARG A 315 -0.10 -7.88 -19.07
N ASN A 316 0.04 -8.90 -18.19
CA ASN A 316 -1.07 -9.68 -17.64
C ASN A 316 -1.51 -9.15 -16.27
N ARG A 317 -1.60 -7.83 -16.14
CA ARG A 317 -1.99 -7.09 -14.92
C ARG A 317 -2.94 -5.95 -15.23
N HIS A 318 -3.64 -5.47 -14.19
CA HIS A 318 -4.35 -4.20 -14.21
C HIS A 318 -3.96 -3.42 -12.94
N PHE A 319 -2.87 -2.68 -13.01
CA PHE A 319 -2.22 -2.07 -11.83
C PHE A 319 -3.08 -1.04 -11.09
N ASP A 320 -4.15 -0.54 -11.70
CA ASP A 320 -5.10 0.38 -11.07
C ASP A 320 -6.20 -0.33 -10.26
N LYS A 321 -6.30 -1.67 -10.32
CA LYS A 321 -7.26 -2.41 -9.48
C LYS A 321 -6.75 -2.48 -8.04
N SER A 322 -7.63 -2.17 -7.08
CA SER A 322 -7.28 -2.16 -5.66
C SER A 322 -6.68 -3.48 -5.18
N VAL A 323 -7.21 -4.62 -5.64
CA VAL A 323 -6.75 -5.96 -5.27
C VAL A 323 -6.67 -6.82 -6.52
N GLN A 324 -5.52 -7.46 -6.70
CA GLN A 324 -5.30 -8.49 -7.71
C GLN A 324 -4.78 -9.77 -7.04
N ILE A 325 -5.39 -10.90 -7.34
CA ILE A 325 -4.88 -12.22 -6.96
C ILE A 325 -4.10 -12.77 -8.14
N VAL A 326 -2.83 -13.04 -7.92
CA VAL A 326 -1.94 -13.59 -8.96
C VAL A 326 -1.70 -15.06 -8.66
N VAL A 327 -1.93 -15.93 -9.63
CA VAL A 327 -1.72 -17.38 -9.50
C VAL A 327 -0.88 -17.89 -10.67
N PHE A 328 0.23 -18.51 -10.34
CA PHE A 328 1.19 -19.05 -11.31
C PHE A 328 0.84 -20.48 -11.73
N SER A 329 1.42 -20.94 -12.85
CA SER A 329 1.14 -22.27 -13.40
C SER A 329 1.53 -23.41 -12.44
N ASN A 330 2.48 -23.18 -11.53
CA ASN A 330 2.88 -24.14 -10.50
C ASN A 330 2.05 -24.07 -9.19
N GLY A 331 0.96 -23.31 -9.17
CA GLY A 331 0.09 -23.17 -7.99
C GLY A 331 0.59 -22.20 -6.92
N LYS A 332 1.79 -21.60 -7.03
CA LYS A 332 2.18 -20.51 -6.18
C LYS A 332 1.29 -19.29 -6.44
N ALA A 333 1.03 -18.49 -5.42
CA ALA A 333 0.07 -17.40 -5.54
C ALA A 333 0.41 -16.25 -4.58
N GLY A 334 -0.20 -15.10 -4.82
CA GLY A 334 -0.11 -13.96 -3.93
C GLY A 334 -1.15 -12.89 -4.25
N LEU A 335 -1.09 -11.82 -3.48
CA LEU A 335 -1.91 -10.63 -3.66
C LEU A 335 -1.01 -9.47 -4.08
N LEU A 336 -1.44 -8.71 -5.09
CA LEU A 336 -0.90 -7.41 -5.45
C LEU A 336 -1.94 -6.35 -5.12
N GLY A 337 -1.55 -5.32 -4.34
CA GLY A 337 -2.41 -4.24 -3.89
C GLY A 337 -2.02 -2.89 -4.49
N GLU A 338 -3.00 -2.09 -4.89
CA GLU A 338 -2.83 -0.68 -5.20
C GLU A 338 -2.90 0.12 -3.89
N HIS A 339 -1.96 1.03 -3.65
CA HIS A 339 -1.71 1.58 -2.31
C HIS A 339 -2.37 2.93 -2.03
N SER A 340 -2.97 3.60 -3.01
CA SER A 340 -3.41 4.99 -2.83
C SER A 340 -4.42 5.17 -1.69
N MET A 341 -5.35 4.23 -1.51
CA MET A 341 -6.41 4.34 -0.51
C MET A 341 -6.37 3.28 0.60
N MET A 342 -5.43 2.34 0.53
CA MET A 342 -5.30 1.26 1.52
C MET A 342 -3.85 1.06 1.92
N ASP A 343 -3.60 0.96 3.21
CA ASP A 343 -2.34 0.51 3.77
C ASP A 343 -2.34 -1.01 4.00
N GLY A 344 -1.23 -1.58 4.43
CA GLY A 344 -1.09 -3.03 4.62
C GLY A 344 -2.09 -3.66 5.59
N THR A 345 -2.49 -2.96 6.66
CA THR A 345 -3.32 -3.53 7.74
C THR A 345 -4.64 -4.19 7.28
N PRO A 346 -5.49 -3.57 6.44
CA PRO A 346 -6.72 -4.21 5.97
C PRO A 346 -6.44 -5.36 4.99
N THR A 347 -5.38 -5.26 4.18
CA THR A 347 -5.03 -6.32 3.22
C THR A 347 -4.33 -7.51 3.90
N ILE A 348 -3.55 -7.29 4.95
CA ILE A 348 -3.06 -8.37 5.82
C ILE A 348 -4.24 -9.15 6.40
N ARG A 349 -5.29 -8.47 6.88
CA ARG A 349 -6.47 -9.16 7.38
C ARG A 349 -7.19 -9.98 6.31
N LEU A 350 -7.25 -9.48 5.08
CA LEU A 350 -7.75 -10.26 3.94
C LEU A 350 -6.88 -11.50 3.70
N THR A 351 -5.56 -11.34 3.65
CA THR A 351 -4.64 -12.45 3.41
C THR A 351 -4.69 -13.49 4.53
N ASP A 352 -4.76 -13.07 5.79
CA ASP A 352 -4.94 -13.96 6.94
C ASP A 352 -6.25 -14.75 6.85
N PHE A 353 -7.34 -14.09 6.46
CA PHE A 353 -8.62 -14.76 6.25
C PHE A 353 -8.51 -15.81 5.14
N VAL A 354 -7.92 -15.46 4.00
CA VAL A 354 -7.70 -16.38 2.89
C VAL A 354 -6.86 -17.58 3.32
N MET A 355 -5.73 -17.33 4.01
CA MET A 355 -4.85 -18.41 4.45
C MET A 355 -5.55 -19.34 5.46
N LYS A 356 -6.29 -18.80 6.41
CA LYS A 356 -7.06 -19.60 7.36
C LYS A 356 -8.13 -20.45 6.67
N LYS A 357 -8.85 -19.88 5.70
CA LYS A 357 -9.87 -20.60 4.90
C LYS A 357 -9.29 -21.72 4.03
N THR A 358 -8.11 -21.52 3.50
CA THR A 358 -7.48 -22.48 2.59
C THR A 358 -6.59 -23.51 3.32
N MET A 359 -6.13 -23.21 4.55
CA MET A 359 -5.12 -24.00 5.25
C MET A 359 -5.39 -24.22 6.76
N GLY A 360 -6.41 -23.58 7.32
CA GLY A 360 -6.56 -23.43 8.76
C GLY A 360 -7.86 -23.97 9.38
N PRO A 361 -8.09 -23.70 10.66
CA PRO A 361 -9.26 -24.14 11.41
C PRO A 361 -10.56 -23.45 10.97
N SER A 362 -11.70 -23.99 11.42
CA SER A 362 -13.03 -23.51 11.04
C SER A 362 -13.46 -22.15 11.62
N HIS A 363 -12.71 -21.59 12.57
CA HIS A 363 -12.95 -20.26 13.14
C HIS A 363 -11.63 -19.51 13.33
N ASP A 364 -11.68 -18.18 13.22
CA ASP A 364 -10.53 -17.33 13.50
C ASP A 364 -10.38 -17.04 15.02
N ALA A 365 -9.30 -16.32 15.40
CA ALA A 365 -9.00 -15.97 16.78
C ALA A 365 -10.04 -15.01 17.42
N ASP A 366 -10.83 -14.30 16.59
CA ASP A 366 -11.91 -13.43 17.04
C ASP A 366 -13.28 -14.16 17.05
N GLY A 367 -13.29 -15.49 16.77
CA GLY A 367 -14.49 -16.32 16.73
C GLY A 367 -15.34 -16.14 15.47
N PHE A 368 -14.77 -15.59 14.40
CA PHE A 368 -15.47 -15.43 13.14
C PHE A 368 -15.61 -16.79 12.41
N PRO A 369 -16.82 -17.19 11.98
CA PRO A 369 -17.01 -18.48 11.34
C PRO A 369 -16.24 -18.60 10.04
N MET A 370 -15.51 -19.69 9.88
CA MET A 370 -14.73 -20.01 8.70
C MET A 370 -15.43 -21.08 7.83
N ALA A 371 -16.70 -21.42 8.14
CA ALA A 371 -17.48 -22.33 7.33
C ALA A 371 -17.72 -21.80 5.91
N GLU A 372 -17.66 -22.68 4.92
CA GLU A 372 -17.89 -22.30 3.52
C GLU A 372 -19.38 -21.99 3.29
N ALA A 373 -19.65 -20.81 2.73
CA ALA A 373 -20.95 -20.50 2.16
C ALA A 373 -20.84 -20.64 0.63
N SER A 374 -21.69 -21.43 0.02
CA SER A 374 -21.75 -21.56 -1.44
C SER A 374 -23.19 -21.51 -1.92
N SER A 375 -23.40 -20.92 -3.09
CA SER A 375 -24.68 -20.92 -3.78
C SER A 375 -24.67 -21.99 -4.88
N PRO A 376 -25.76 -22.75 -5.05
CA PRO A 376 -25.88 -23.67 -6.17
C PRO A 376 -25.91 -22.87 -7.49
N VAL A 377 -25.17 -23.31 -8.48
CA VAL A 377 -25.19 -22.72 -9.81
C VAL A 377 -26.45 -23.16 -10.54
N LEU A 378 -27.40 -22.24 -10.73
CA LEU A 378 -28.65 -22.49 -11.48
C LEU A 378 -28.41 -22.43 -13.01
N SER A 379 -27.43 -21.62 -13.45
CA SER A 379 -26.93 -21.62 -14.83
C SER A 379 -25.54 -21.01 -14.86
N VAL A 380 -24.58 -21.70 -15.47
CA VAL A 380 -23.21 -21.17 -15.62
C VAL A 380 -23.19 -20.23 -16.83
N THR A 381 -22.94 -18.96 -16.58
CA THR A 381 -22.66 -18.00 -17.66
C THR A 381 -21.20 -18.16 -18.08
N SER A 382 -20.94 -18.46 -19.34
CA SER A 382 -19.58 -18.58 -19.85
C SER A 382 -18.78 -17.30 -19.66
N PRO A 383 -17.47 -17.36 -19.38
CA PRO A 383 -16.60 -16.20 -19.34
C PRO A 383 -16.70 -15.38 -20.62
N ARG A 384 -16.80 -14.06 -20.48
CA ARG A 384 -16.90 -13.14 -21.62
C ARG A 384 -15.58 -12.40 -21.82
N PRO A 385 -14.90 -12.57 -22.98
CA PRO A 385 -13.72 -11.76 -23.29
C PRO A 385 -14.09 -10.29 -23.47
N LEU A 386 -13.17 -9.41 -23.08
CA LEU A 386 -13.23 -7.98 -23.34
C LEU A 386 -12.28 -7.68 -24.52
N ASP A 387 -12.82 -7.77 -25.72
CA ASP A 387 -12.04 -7.56 -26.95
C ASP A 387 -12.05 -6.06 -27.31
N PHE A 388 -11.00 -5.34 -26.92
CA PHE A 388 -10.85 -3.92 -27.14
C PHE A 388 -10.69 -3.57 -28.61
N ALA A 389 -11.46 -2.60 -29.09
CA ALA A 389 -11.21 -1.95 -30.38
C ALA A 389 -9.97 -1.04 -30.24
N LEU A 390 -8.97 -1.22 -31.08
CA LEU A 390 -7.69 -0.53 -30.98
C LEU A 390 -7.35 0.18 -32.30
N SER A 391 -7.38 1.50 -32.27
CA SER A 391 -6.88 2.31 -33.37
C SER A 391 -5.35 2.20 -33.51
N PRO A 392 -4.76 2.61 -34.65
CA PRO A 392 -3.31 2.70 -34.79
C PRO A 392 -2.63 3.54 -33.71
N ARG A 393 -3.33 4.50 -33.11
CA ARG A 393 -2.81 5.32 -32.01
C ARG A 393 -2.77 4.52 -30.71
N SER A 394 -3.81 3.77 -30.40
CA SER A 394 -3.84 2.88 -29.23
C SER A 394 -2.81 1.76 -29.34
N LEU A 395 -2.62 1.17 -30.51
CA LEU A 395 -1.57 0.17 -30.75
C LEU A 395 -0.17 0.74 -30.52
N ARG A 396 0.12 1.96 -30.99
CA ARG A 396 1.41 2.62 -30.72
C ARG A 396 1.60 2.90 -29.23
N ALA A 397 0.54 3.33 -28.53
CA ALA A 397 0.60 3.57 -27.09
C ALA A 397 0.96 2.29 -26.32
N ILE A 398 0.37 1.14 -26.70
CA ILE A 398 0.69 -0.16 -26.10
C ILE A 398 2.19 -0.49 -26.29
N VAL A 399 2.71 -0.40 -27.52
CA VAL A 399 4.13 -0.67 -27.82
C VAL A 399 5.06 0.25 -27.02
N THR A 400 4.71 1.53 -26.91
CA THR A 400 5.51 2.48 -26.13
C THR A 400 5.46 2.17 -24.63
N ALA A 401 4.29 1.81 -24.10
CA ALA A 401 4.12 1.41 -22.70
C ALA A 401 4.88 0.12 -22.37
N GLU A 402 4.90 -0.86 -23.29
CA GLU A 402 5.73 -2.07 -23.14
C GLU A 402 7.20 -1.74 -23.00
N ALA A 403 7.73 -0.91 -23.89
CA ALA A 403 9.13 -0.49 -23.85
C ALA A 403 9.47 0.29 -22.55
N ALA A 404 8.58 1.19 -22.13
CA ALA A 404 8.75 1.94 -20.89
C ALA A 404 8.72 1.02 -19.64
N PHE A 405 7.83 0.03 -19.63
CA PHE A 405 7.75 -0.94 -18.55
C PHE A 405 9.02 -1.81 -18.50
N ASP A 406 9.46 -2.33 -19.63
CA ASP A 406 10.68 -3.16 -19.69
C ASP A 406 11.92 -2.36 -19.24
N GLN A 407 12.01 -1.08 -19.61
CA GLN A 407 13.04 -0.17 -19.10
C GLN A 407 12.94 0.00 -17.58
N LEU A 408 11.75 0.30 -17.05
CA LEU A 408 11.51 0.46 -15.62
C LEU A 408 11.96 -0.76 -14.83
N VAL A 409 11.61 -1.97 -15.28
CA VAL A 409 12.02 -3.22 -14.63
C VAL A 409 13.54 -3.41 -14.66
N ASN A 410 14.18 -3.09 -15.80
CA ASN A 410 15.64 -3.22 -15.94
C ASN A 410 16.43 -2.22 -15.06
N GLU A 411 15.82 -1.12 -14.65
CA GLU A 411 16.42 -0.11 -13.76
C GLU A 411 16.27 -0.48 -12.27
N HIS A 412 15.50 -1.55 -11.95
CA HIS A 412 15.22 -1.96 -10.58
C HIS A 412 15.63 -3.40 -10.35
N GLU A 413 16.33 -3.63 -9.26
CA GLU A 413 16.68 -4.97 -8.79
C GLU A 413 15.88 -5.32 -7.53
N MET A 414 15.41 -6.57 -7.45
CA MET A 414 14.69 -7.08 -6.30
C MET A 414 15.25 -8.44 -5.89
N GLU A 415 15.58 -8.56 -4.60
CA GLU A 415 15.99 -9.81 -3.98
C GLU A 415 15.26 -10.04 -2.66
N VAL A 416 14.96 -11.30 -2.37
CA VAL A 416 14.46 -11.74 -1.07
C VAL A 416 15.58 -12.46 -0.34
N PHE A 417 16.06 -11.84 0.71
CA PHE A 417 17.10 -12.40 1.58
C PHE A 417 16.47 -13.02 2.83
N GLU A 418 16.84 -14.26 3.14
CA GLU A 418 16.42 -14.94 4.36
C GLU A 418 17.65 -15.17 5.26
N PHE A 419 17.59 -14.66 6.46
CA PHE A 419 18.60 -14.87 7.47
C PHE A 419 18.14 -15.95 8.46
N HIS A 420 18.92 -17.04 8.58
CA HIS A 420 18.60 -18.20 9.41
C HIS A 420 19.48 -18.33 10.67
N GLY A 421 20.32 -17.33 10.96
CA GLY A 421 21.25 -17.40 12.09
C GLY A 421 20.56 -17.29 13.45
N PHE A 422 19.64 -16.35 13.58
CA PHE A 422 18.81 -16.12 14.77
C PHE A 422 17.57 -15.31 14.37
N GLY A 423 16.56 -15.25 15.21
CA GLY A 423 15.29 -14.56 14.92
C GLY A 423 14.80 -13.67 16.05
N ALA A 424 13.53 -13.28 15.94
CA ALA A 424 12.87 -12.37 16.87
C ALA A 424 12.94 -12.86 18.32
N ASP A 425 12.78 -14.16 18.55
CA ASP A 425 12.75 -14.72 19.92
C ASP A 425 14.12 -14.63 20.59
N GLU A 426 15.19 -14.89 19.86
CA GLU A 426 16.54 -14.73 20.41
C GLU A 426 16.85 -13.27 20.73
N ILE A 427 16.51 -12.34 19.82
CA ILE A 427 16.67 -10.90 20.05
C ILE A 427 15.91 -10.44 21.29
N LYS A 428 14.68 -10.92 21.51
CA LYS A 428 13.87 -10.61 22.69
C LYS A 428 14.54 -11.06 23.99
N THR A 429 15.34 -12.15 23.99
CA THR A 429 16.04 -12.60 25.20
C THR A 429 17.05 -11.57 25.73
N PHE A 430 17.54 -10.69 24.85
CA PHE A 430 18.43 -9.59 25.23
C PHE A 430 17.71 -8.31 25.65
N ASN A 431 16.37 -8.35 25.78
CA ASN A 431 15.51 -7.19 26.02
C ASN A 431 15.67 -6.09 24.94
N ILE A 432 15.82 -6.50 23.69
CA ILE A 432 15.91 -5.61 22.52
C ILE A 432 14.66 -5.84 21.65
N SER A 433 14.09 -4.76 21.12
CA SER A 433 13.04 -4.84 20.09
C SER A 433 13.63 -5.46 18.82
N PRO A 434 13.05 -6.55 18.28
CA PRO A 434 13.51 -7.12 17.01
C PRO A 434 13.51 -6.12 15.86
N ASP A 435 12.44 -5.37 15.71
CA ASP A 435 12.32 -4.30 14.73
C ASP A 435 13.46 -3.26 14.87
N ALA A 436 13.62 -2.67 16.06
CA ALA A 436 14.69 -1.71 16.30
C ALA A 436 16.11 -2.30 16.06
N PHE A 437 16.31 -3.59 16.35
CA PHE A 437 17.56 -4.27 16.05
C PHE A 437 17.84 -4.31 14.54
N VAL A 438 16.84 -4.70 13.75
CA VAL A 438 16.97 -4.77 12.29
C VAL A 438 17.16 -3.37 11.71
N GLN A 439 16.43 -2.38 12.18
CA GLN A 439 16.64 -0.98 11.76
C GLN A 439 18.09 -0.51 12.02
N MET A 440 18.69 -0.88 13.14
CA MET A 440 20.09 -0.59 13.41
C MET A 440 21.03 -1.38 12.48
N ALA A 441 20.73 -2.65 12.21
CA ALA A 441 21.51 -3.46 11.27
C ALA A 441 21.51 -2.86 9.85
N LEU A 442 20.34 -2.35 9.40
CA LEU A 442 20.22 -1.66 8.11
C LEU A 442 21.07 -0.37 8.07
N GLN A 443 21.06 0.45 9.15
CA GLN A 443 21.92 1.64 9.22
C GLN A 443 23.41 1.27 9.11
N LEU A 444 23.84 0.21 9.79
CA LEU A 444 25.21 -0.28 9.71
C LEU A 444 25.56 -0.81 8.30
N GLY A 445 24.64 -1.57 7.69
CA GLY A 445 24.79 -2.11 6.35
C GLY A 445 24.99 -1.02 5.31
N VAL A 446 24.12 -0.01 5.30
CA VAL A 446 24.21 1.14 4.39
C VAL A 446 25.53 1.88 4.59
N PHE A 447 25.92 2.18 5.83
CA PHE A 447 27.18 2.85 6.10
C PHE A 447 28.40 2.04 5.63
N LYS A 448 28.40 0.72 5.83
CA LYS A 448 29.47 -0.16 5.32
C LYS A 448 29.60 -0.12 3.80
N MET A 449 28.50 0.03 3.10
CA MET A 449 28.47 0.03 1.64
C MET A 449 28.85 1.40 1.05
N THR A 450 28.44 2.48 1.70
CA THR A 450 28.51 3.83 1.11
C THR A 450 29.45 4.79 1.84
N GLY A 451 29.77 4.53 3.09
CA GLY A 451 30.50 5.47 3.97
C GLY A 451 29.64 6.65 4.43
N GLU A 452 28.34 6.67 4.15
CA GLU A 452 27.43 7.79 4.40
C GLU A 452 26.28 7.39 5.31
N PHE A 453 25.70 8.40 5.99
CA PHE A 453 24.44 8.27 6.72
C PHE A 453 23.30 8.85 5.88
N TRP A 454 22.25 8.07 5.68
CA TRP A 454 21.13 8.41 4.83
C TRP A 454 19.86 8.72 5.63
N ALA A 455 19.10 9.72 5.17
CA ALA A 455 17.74 9.90 5.67
C ALA A 455 16.92 8.64 5.44
N THR A 456 16.39 8.06 6.50
CA THR A 456 15.68 6.78 6.48
C THR A 456 14.24 6.96 6.91
N HIS A 457 13.32 6.46 6.07
CA HIS A 457 11.89 6.43 6.33
C HIS A 457 11.44 5.03 6.75
N GLU A 458 10.71 4.95 7.86
CA GLU A 458 9.96 3.78 8.29
C GLU A 458 8.51 4.18 8.58
N PRO A 459 7.50 3.46 8.07
CA PRO A 459 6.10 3.80 8.32
C PRO A 459 5.62 3.22 9.65
N ALA A 460 4.95 4.05 10.45
CA ALA A 460 4.20 3.63 11.63
C ALA A 460 2.70 3.82 11.40
N GLN A 461 1.90 2.76 11.58
CA GLN A 461 0.47 2.86 11.39
C GLN A 461 -0.19 3.71 12.49
N VAL A 462 -1.17 4.56 12.09
CA VAL A 462 -1.96 5.39 13.00
C VAL A 462 -3.47 5.15 12.84
N HIS A 463 -3.87 3.96 12.44
CA HIS A 463 -5.26 3.56 12.21
C HIS A 463 -6.14 3.60 13.47
N LYS A 464 -5.56 3.73 14.66
CA LYS A 464 -6.34 3.96 15.89
C LYS A 464 -7.05 5.34 15.90
N PHE A 465 -6.66 6.25 15.02
CA PHE A 465 -7.33 7.52 14.81
C PHE A 465 -8.28 7.46 13.62
N LEU A 466 -9.35 8.25 13.68
CA LEU A 466 -10.30 8.37 12.58
C LEU A 466 -9.59 8.85 11.31
N HIS A 467 -9.72 8.08 10.22
CA HIS A 467 -9.03 8.27 8.94
C HIS A 467 -7.51 8.39 9.06
N GLY A 468 -6.93 7.81 10.14
CA GLY A 468 -5.49 7.71 10.30
C GLY A 468 -4.91 6.71 9.31
N ARG A 469 -3.76 7.03 8.72
CA ARG A 469 -3.00 6.15 7.81
C ARG A 469 -1.65 5.83 8.41
N THR A 470 -0.59 6.51 7.98
CA THR A 470 0.77 6.28 8.47
C THR A 470 1.43 7.57 8.95
N ALA A 471 2.23 7.46 9.99
CA ALA A 471 3.23 8.43 10.44
C ALA A 471 4.62 8.00 9.95
N CYS A 472 5.61 8.87 10.07
CA CYS A 472 6.99 8.60 9.71
C CYS A 472 7.85 8.40 10.96
N VAL A 473 8.55 7.26 11.03
CA VAL A 473 9.67 7.05 11.94
C VAL A 473 10.95 7.35 11.19
N ARG A 474 11.77 8.24 11.74
CA ARG A 474 13.10 8.55 11.24
C ARG A 474 14.10 7.65 11.96
N ALA A 475 14.46 6.51 11.35
CA ALA A 475 15.29 5.49 12.02
C ALA A 475 16.73 5.95 12.27
N LEU A 476 17.26 6.87 11.45
CA LEU A 476 18.58 7.46 11.68
C LEU A 476 18.54 8.49 12.83
N SER A 477 19.36 8.28 13.85
CA SER A 477 19.56 9.18 14.98
C SER A 477 21.06 9.36 15.29
N ILE A 478 21.42 10.33 16.13
CA ILE A 478 22.81 10.47 16.62
C ILE A 478 23.25 9.21 17.37
N ALA A 479 22.36 8.60 18.15
CA ALA A 479 22.67 7.36 18.87
C ALA A 479 22.96 6.22 17.89
N ALA A 480 22.20 6.09 16.80
CA ALA A 480 22.46 5.13 15.73
C ALA A 480 23.80 5.40 15.04
N LYS A 481 24.08 6.68 14.70
CA LYS A 481 25.36 7.11 14.11
C LYS A 481 26.54 6.76 14.99
N ASP A 482 26.47 7.08 16.30
CA ASP A 482 27.54 6.78 17.26
C ASP A 482 27.81 5.28 17.37
N TRP A 483 26.75 4.46 17.36
CA TRP A 483 26.88 3.02 17.37
C TRP A 483 27.51 2.48 16.08
N VAL A 484 27.03 2.91 14.93
CA VAL A 484 27.59 2.51 13.61
C VAL A 484 29.07 2.84 13.52
N LEU A 485 29.47 4.07 13.89
CA LEU A 485 30.88 4.45 13.90
C LEU A 485 31.70 3.62 14.90
N ALA A 486 31.11 3.23 16.03
CA ALA A 486 31.79 2.36 16.99
C ALA A 486 31.96 0.92 16.48
N MET A 487 31.05 0.45 15.62
CA MET A 487 31.15 -0.87 14.97
C MET A 487 32.23 -0.89 13.88
N GLU A 488 32.38 0.21 13.14
CA GLU A 488 33.34 0.34 12.04
C GLU A 488 34.79 0.66 12.50
N MET A 489 34.99 1.13 13.71
CA MET A 489 36.35 1.28 14.25
C MET A 489 36.98 -0.11 14.47
N GLU A 490 38.25 -0.25 14.15
CA GLU A 490 39.03 -1.48 14.33
C GLU A 490 38.76 -2.10 15.71
N SER A 491 38.61 -3.43 15.71
CA SER A 491 38.10 -4.20 16.86
C SER A 491 38.88 -4.01 18.16
N ASP A 492 40.18 -3.67 18.06
CA ASP A 492 41.09 -3.55 19.21
C ASP A 492 40.94 -2.20 19.96
N ARG A 493 40.28 -1.24 19.38
CA ARG A 493 40.21 0.13 19.96
C ARG A 493 38.95 0.43 20.78
N ARG A 494 37.88 -0.38 20.67
CA ARG A 494 36.67 -0.21 21.51
C ARG A 494 36.18 -1.51 22.11
N PRO A 495 36.05 -1.59 23.44
CA PRO A 495 35.54 -2.78 24.12
C PRO A 495 34.13 -3.15 23.64
N THR A 496 33.83 -4.45 23.57
CA THR A 496 32.48 -4.99 23.23
C THR A 496 31.40 -4.41 24.13
N ALA A 497 31.69 -4.18 25.42
CA ALA A 497 30.76 -3.55 26.34
C ALA A 497 30.31 -2.15 25.90
N ARG A 498 31.23 -1.36 25.34
CA ARG A 498 30.89 -0.02 24.84
C ARG A 498 30.02 -0.06 23.57
N ARG A 499 30.29 -1.01 22.68
CA ARG A 499 29.46 -1.23 21.47
C ARG A 499 28.04 -1.66 21.86
N LEU A 500 27.91 -2.53 22.85
CA LEU A 500 26.60 -2.95 23.37
C LEU A 500 25.86 -1.82 24.05
N GLU A 501 26.54 -1.00 24.84
CA GLU A 501 25.95 0.21 25.46
C GLU A 501 25.38 1.17 24.39
N LEU A 502 26.15 1.42 23.33
CA LEU A 502 25.74 2.29 22.24
C LEU A 502 24.57 1.71 21.45
N LEU A 503 24.58 0.37 21.20
CA LEU A 503 23.46 -0.31 20.57
C LEU A 503 22.17 -0.12 21.39
N ARG A 504 22.23 -0.37 22.69
CA ARG A 504 21.07 -0.20 23.58
C ARG A 504 20.50 1.20 23.52
N LYS A 505 21.37 2.22 23.54
CA LYS A 505 20.98 3.61 23.43
C LYS A 505 20.33 3.92 22.07
N ALA A 506 20.87 3.37 20.98
CA ALA A 506 20.30 3.54 19.65
C ALA A 506 18.91 2.90 19.54
N VAL A 507 18.76 1.67 20.04
CA VAL A 507 17.48 0.95 20.11
C VAL A 507 16.46 1.70 20.96
N GLU A 508 16.84 2.19 22.14
CA GLU A 508 15.93 2.97 23.01
C GLU A 508 15.43 4.23 22.30
N CYS A 509 16.33 4.95 21.63
CA CYS A 509 15.98 6.15 20.85
C CYS A 509 14.99 5.82 19.71
N HIS A 510 15.22 4.73 18.99
CA HIS A 510 14.34 4.27 17.92
C HIS A 510 12.95 3.87 18.46
N VAL A 511 12.89 3.07 19.53
CA VAL A 511 11.63 2.64 20.15
C VAL A 511 10.82 3.82 20.67
N GLU A 512 11.46 4.83 21.23
CA GLU A 512 10.80 6.05 21.69
C GLU A 512 10.20 6.85 20.52
N TYR A 513 10.97 7.00 19.43
CA TYR A 513 10.49 7.66 18.22
C TYR A 513 9.29 6.90 17.62
N SER A 514 9.40 5.58 17.46
CA SER A 514 8.33 4.72 16.92
C SER A 514 7.06 4.81 17.75
N ARG A 515 7.18 4.83 19.10
CA ARG A 515 6.04 5.04 20.00
C ARG A 515 5.39 6.41 19.80
N SER A 516 6.18 7.45 19.64
CA SER A 516 5.69 8.81 19.38
C SER A 516 5.01 8.91 18.01
N ALA A 517 5.56 8.28 16.98
CA ALA A 517 4.97 8.22 15.65
C ALA A 517 3.63 7.47 15.65
N ALA A 518 3.54 6.34 16.36
CA ALA A 518 2.28 5.60 16.53
C ALA A 518 1.20 6.42 17.28
N GLU A 519 1.57 7.46 18.04
CA GLU A 519 0.66 8.45 18.63
C GLU A 519 0.39 9.65 17.70
N ALA A 520 0.77 9.54 16.41
CA ALA A 520 0.68 10.62 15.41
C ALA A 520 1.40 11.91 15.83
N LYS A 521 2.55 11.76 16.48
CA LYS A 521 3.39 12.85 16.95
C LYS A 521 4.72 12.94 16.19
N ASP A 522 4.78 12.38 14.98
CA ASP A 522 5.93 12.50 14.11
C ASP A 522 6.12 13.93 13.58
N ALA A 523 7.36 14.27 13.23
CA ALA A 523 7.66 15.59 12.71
C ALA A 523 7.16 15.78 11.26
N ASP A 524 7.21 14.75 10.44
CA ASP A 524 7.00 14.85 8.99
C ASP A 524 5.57 15.22 8.62
N ARG A 525 4.58 14.55 9.21
CA ARG A 525 3.17 14.82 8.92
C ARG A 525 2.74 16.19 9.43
N HIS A 526 3.28 16.62 10.59
CA HIS A 526 3.00 17.95 11.11
C HIS A 526 3.64 19.05 10.24
N LEU A 527 4.92 18.91 9.87
CA LEU A 527 5.60 19.86 8.97
C LEU A 527 4.92 19.93 7.60
N LEU A 528 4.46 18.78 7.05
CA LEU A 528 3.62 18.75 5.86
C LEU A 528 2.33 19.58 6.07
N GLY A 529 1.63 19.37 7.18
CA GLY A 529 0.43 20.13 7.50
C GLY A 529 0.68 21.63 7.58
N LEU A 530 1.77 22.05 8.25
CA LEU A 530 2.17 23.45 8.34
C LEU A 530 2.51 24.04 6.96
N SER A 531 3.20 23.27 6.09
CA SER A 531 3.50 23.72 4.73
C SER A 531 2.25 23.88 3.86
N LYS A 532 1.24 23.04 4.05
CA LYS A 532 -0.04 23.10 3.28
C LYS A 532 -0.94 24.29 3.70
N VAL A 533 -0.72 24.90 4.84
CA VAL A 533 -1.47 26.09 5.27
C VAL A 533 -0.71 27.41 5.04
N LEU A 534 0.45 27.36 4.37
CA LEU A 534 1.17 28.55 3.91
C LEU A 534 0.33 29.35 2.90
N LYS A 535 0.40 30.65 2.98
CA LYS A 535 -0.13 31.56 1.96
C LYS A 535 0.98 31.90 0.95
N SER A 536 0.59 32.46 -0.21
CA SER A 536 1.55 32.93 -1.20
C SER A 536 2.58 33.89 -0.58
N GLY A 537 3.87 33.66 -0.87
CA GLY A 537 5.00 34.43 -0.37
C GLY A 537 5.47 34.07 1.05
N GLU A 538 4.67 33.37 1.87
CA GLU A 538 5.10 32.98 3.22
C GLU A 538 6.14 31.84 3.22
N GLY A 539 6.13 30.97 2.20
CA GLY A 539 7.04 29.83 2.09
C GLY A 539 8.48 30.27 1.82
N GLU A 540 8.68 31.23 0.92
CA GLU A 540 9.98 31.78 0.54
C GLU A 540 10.65 32.52 1.71
N SER A 541 9.86 33.14 2.59
CA SER A 541 10.34 33.83 3.79
C SER A 541 10.48 32.93 5.02
N SER A 542 10.14 31.64 4.89
CA SER A 542 10.21 30.71 6.02
C SER A 542 11.63 30.21 6.22
N PRO A 543 12.25 30.50 7.37
CA PRO A 543 13.63 30.06 7.64
C PRO A 543 13.75 28.52 7.68
N VAL A 544 12.67 27.81 8.02
CA VAL A 544 12.67 26.34 8.12
C VAL A 544 12.47 25.69 6.75
N PHE A 545 11.46 26.13 5.99
CA PHE A 545 11.13 25.48 4.71
C PHE A 545 12.13 25.79 3.60
N SER A 546 12.95 26.84 3.77
CA SER A 546 14.09 27.17 2.90
C SER A 546 15.44 26.62 3.40
N ASP A 547 15.47 25.97 4.56
CA ASP A 547 16.70 25.39 5.12
C ASP A 547 17.17 24.17 4.28
N PRO A 548 18.45 24.12 3.87
CA PRO A 548 18.97 23.00 3.08
C PRO A 548 18.85 21.64 3.79
N ILE A 549 18.99 21.62 5.12
CA ILE A 549 18.86 20.38 5.91
C ILE A 549 17.40 19.91 5.92
N TYR A 550 16.43 20.81 5.89
CA TYR A 550 15.02 20.42 5.75
C TYR A 550 14.79 19.63 4.46
N SER A 551 15.30 20.10 3.33
CA SER A 551 15.21 19.41 2.05
C SER A 551 15.98 18.09 2.08
N ARG A 552 17.24 18.09 2.56
CA ARG A 552 18.07 16.89 2.70
C ARG A 552 17.38 15.82 3.58
N SER A 553 16.79 16.24 4.69
CA SER A 553 16.14 15.32 5.64
C SER A 553 14.81 14.72 5.14
N LYS A 554 14.24 15.26 4.08
CA LYS A 554 13.05 14.73 3.41
C LYS A 554 13.37 13.91 2.14
N HIS A 555 14.59 13.96 1.69
CA HIS A 555 15.07 13.13 0.60
C HIS A 555 15.41 11.75 1.18
N TRP A 556 14.44 10.85 1.11
CA TRP A 556 14.56 9.50 1.64
C TRP A 556 15.43 8.66 0.71
N ARG A 557 16.68 8.43 1.07
CA ARG A 557 17.57 7.54 0.32
C ARG A 557 17.40 6.07 0.73
N MET A 558 16.73 5.82 1.85
CA MET A 558 16.34 4.49 2.31
C MET A 558 14.92 4.52 2.85
N SER A 559 14.10 3.57 2.39
CA SER A 559 12.81 3.26 2.98
C SER A 559 12.83 1.84 3.50
N THR A 560 12.43 1.65 4.75
CA THR A 560 12.29 0.34 5.37
C THR A 560 10.84 -0.14 5.36
N SER A 561 10.16 0.15 4.27
CA SER A 561 8.85 -0.36 3.93
C SER A 561 8.93 -1.06 2.57
N HIS A 562 7.87 -1.72 2.21
CA HIS A 562 7.75 -2.40 0.92
C HIS A 562 7.69 -1.43 -0.28
N LEU A 563 7.58 -0.13 -0.02
CA LEU A 563 7.46 0.90 -1.04
C LEU A 563 8.81 1.45 -1.43
N THR A 564 9.04 1.53 -2.73
CA THR A 564 10.07 2.39 -3.31
C THR A 564 9.42 3.67 -3.83
N HIS A 565 10.20 4.69 -4.08
CA HIS A 565 9.76 5.95 -4.70
C HIS A 565 10.80 6.33 -5.75
N ASP A 566 10.38 6.93 -6.87
CA ASP A 566 11.28 7.40 -7.92
C ASP A 566 12.31 8.44 -7.44
N MET A 567 11.97 9.14 -6.34
CA MET A 567 12.89 10.04 -5.65
C MET A 567 13.84 9.35 -4.66
N LEU A 568 13.70 8.03 -4.49
CA LEU A 568 14.67 7.24 -3.74
C LEU A 568 15.76 6.81 -4.73
N GLU A 569 16.86 7.52 -4.78
CA GLU A 569 18.07 7.09 -5.51
C GLU A 569 18.59 5.73 -4.99
N SER A 570 17.70 4.81 -4.42
CA SER A 570 18.30 3.88 -3.52
C SER A 570 17.50 2.63 -3.18
N TRP A 571 17.08 2.45 -1.97
CA TRP A 571 16.92 1.12 -1.40
C TRP A 571 15.61 1.06 -0.63
N GLY A 572 14.70 0.21 -1.08
CA GLY A 572 13.53 -0.19 -0.31
C GLY A 572 13.78 -1.54 0.36
N PHE A 573 13.59 -1.63 1.65
CA PHE A 573 13.61 -2.88 2.40
C PHE A 573 12.22 -3.19 2.90
N GLY A 574 11.66 -4.31 2.44
CA GLY A 574 10.50 -4.90 3.09
C GLY A 574 10.99 -5.83 4.19
N GLU A 575 10.71 -5.51 5.44
CA GLU A 575 11.09 -6.31 6.58
C GLU A 575 9.90 -7.12 7.08
N VAL A 576 10.10 -8.43 7.25
CA VAL A 576 9.19 -9.29 8.00
C VAL A 576 10.01 -9.98 9.09
N VAL A 577 9.75 -9.62 10.34
CA VAL A 577 10.30 -10.35 11.50
C VAL A 577 9.18 -11.25 12.03
N PRO A 578 9.09 -12.51 11.59
CA PRO A 578 8.05 -13.40 12.06
C PRO A 578 8.20 -13.64 13.56
N ASP A 579 7.07 -13.68 14.26
CA ASP A 579 7.02 -14.29 15.58
C ASP A 579 7.38 -15.78 15.41
N GLY A 580 8.41 -16.24 16.09
CA GLY A 580 9.01 -17.57 15.98
C GLY A 580 8.06 -18.69 16.27
#